data_df05fd9b56623a75d5ad895e773f9c77
#
_entry.id   df05fd9b56623a75d5ad895e773f9c77
#
_cell.length_a   1.000
_cell.length_b   1.000
_cell.length_c   1.000
_cell.angle_alpha   90.00
_cell.angle_beta   90.00
_cell.angle_gamma   90.00
#
_symmetry.space_group_name_H-M   'P 1'
#
loop_
_entity.id
_entity.type
_entity.pdbx_description
1 polymer ?
#
loop_
_entity_poly.entity_id
_entity_poly.type
_entity_poly.pdbx_seq_one_letter_code
_entity_poly.pdbx_strand_id
1 'polypeptide(L)'
;CYMCVSGIPTQQKDHAFEICSLARDMLQFVDGINIQHSVLDKPEWNLRIGIHSGPLIAGFSSDSFDVWGDTVNIAARLESSGEQGKIHISEKTSNYLGEKGIVTPRGEINLKNKGSWKTFFLDNLI
;
A
#
# COMPACT_ATOMS: atom_id res chain seq x y z
N CYS A 1 -13.07 -2.09 -1.72
CA CYS A 1 -11.70 -2.22 -1.20
C CYS A 1 -11.04 -3.46 -1.81
N TYR A 2 -9.79 -3.32 -2.23
CA TYR A 2 -8.99 -4.38 -2.82
C TYR A 2 -7.72 -4.58 -1.99
N MET A 3 -7.38 -5.83 -1.71
CA MET A 3 -6.22 -6.18 -0.89
C MET A 3 -5.30 -7.14 -1.63
N CYS A 4 -4.00 -6.84 -1.60
CA CYS A 4 -2.95 -7.67 -2.18
C CYS A 4 -1.90 -7.99 -1.14
N VAL A 5 -1.22 -9.11 -1.31
CA VAL A 5 -0.16 -9.55 -0.41
C VAL A 5 1.03 -10.04 -1.24
N SER A 6 2.22 -9.71 -0.78
CA SER A 6 3.49 -10.22 -1.32
C SER A 6 4.23 -10.99 -0.24
N GLY A 7 5.02 -11.98 -0.64
CA GLY A 7 5.80 -12.80 0.29
C GLY A 7 5.08 -14.04 0.81
N ILE A 8 3.95 -14.40 0.21
CA ILE A 8 3.27 -15.66 0.47
C ILE A 8 2.82 -16.30 -0.85
N PRO A 9 2.71 -17.62 -0.92
CA PRO A 9 2.98 -18.61 0.13
C PRO A 9 4.46 -18.79 0.43
N THR A 10 5.35 -18.31 -0.44
CA THR A 10 6.79 -18.39 -0.25
C THR A 10 7.34 -17.05 0.18
N GLN A 11 8.05 -17.01 1.31
CA GLN A 11 8.68 -15.80 1.79
C GLN A 11 9.78 -15.35 0.83
N GLN A 12 9.76 -14.07 0.46
CA GLN A 12 10.72 -13.47 -0.47
C GLN A 12 11.37 -12.25 0.16
N LYS A 13 12.68 -12.06 -0.11
CA LYS A 13 13.42 -10.90 0.41
C LYS A 13 12.91 -9.58 -0.13
N ASP A 14 12.46 -9.58 -1.38
CA ASP A 14 12.02 -8.38 -2.09
C ASP A 14 10.51 -8.12 -1.98
N HIS A 15 9.84 -8.72 -0.98
CA HIS A 15 8.40 -8.62 -0.87
C HIS A 15 7.90 -7.16 -0.81
N ALA A 16 8.59 -6.30 -0.08
CA ALA A 16 8.21 -4.89 0.00
C ALA A 16 8.39 -4.16 -1.33
N PHE A 17 9.49 -4.40 -2.03
CA PHE A 17 9.73 -3.82 -3.35
C PHE A 17 8.68 -4.29 -4.35
N GLU A 18 8.34 -5.56 -4.34
CA GLU A 18 7.33 -6.13 -5.26
C GLU A 18 5.96 -5.51 -5.07
N ILE A 19 5.50 -5.40 -3.81
CA ILE A 19 4.18 -4.83 -3.55
C ILE A 19 4.15 -3.34 -3.87
N CYS A 20 5.23 -2.62 -3.59
CA CYS A 20 5.35 -1.20 -3.93
C CYS A 20 5.41 -0.99 -5.44
N SER A 21 6.08 -1.87 -6.18
CA SER A 21 6.08 -1.83 -7.65
C SER A 21 4.67 -2.01 -8.22
N LEU A 22 3.92 -2.95 -7.68
CA LEU A 22 2.53 -3.15 -8.08
C LEU A 22 1.71 -1.89 -7.80
N ALA A 23 1.85 -1.29 -6.62
CA ALA A 23 1.14 -0.08 -6.26
C ALA A 23 1.44 1.07 -7.23
N ARG A 24 2.71 1.25 -7.58
CA ARG A 24 3.12 2.25 -8.57
C ARG A 24 2.46 2.00 -9.93
N ASP A 25 2.46 0.75 -10.38
CA ASP A 25 1.85 0.38 -11.65
C ASP A 25 0.34 0.63 -11.64
N MET A 26 -0.33 0.35 -10.53
CA MET A 26 -1.75 0.63 -10.37
C MET A 26 -2.05 2.13 -10.47
N LEU A 27 -1.24 2.98 -9.84
CA LEU A 27 -1.41 4.43 -9.95
C LEU A 27 -1.21 4.92 -11.37
N GLN A 28 -0.19 4.42 -12.07
CA GLN A 28 0.07 4.78 -13.47
C GLN A 28 -1.10 4.36 -14.37
N PHE A 29 -1.66 3.19 -14.14
CA PHE A 29 -2.84 2.71 -14.87
C PHE A 29 -4.04 3.62 -14.66
N VAL A 30 -4.31 4.00 -13.41
CA VAL A 30 -5.42 4.90 -13.06
C VAL A 30 -5.21 6.28 -13.66
N ASP A 31 -3.97 6.80 -13.64
CA ASP A 31 -3.65 8.08 -14.28
C ASP A 31 -3.97 8.05 -15.78
N GLY A 32 -3.66 6.95 -16.45
CA GLY A 32 -3.99 6.77 -17.87
C GLY A 32 -5.49 6.75 -18.12
N ILE A 33 -6.26 6.08 -17.27
CA ILE A 33 -7.71 6.08 -17.34
C ILE A 33 -8.26 7.49 -17.11
N ASN A 34 -7.73 8.23 -16.16
CA ASN A 34 -8.19 9.57 -15.84
C ASN A 34 -7.92 10.56 -16.97
N ILE A 35 -6.82 10.40 -17.68
CA ILE A 35 -6.55 11.18 -18.90
C ILE A 35 -7.64 10.94 -19.95
N GLN A 36 -7.98 9.67 -20.20
CA GLN A 36 -9.04 9.32 -21.15
C GLN A 36 -10.40 9.83 -20.70
N HIS A 37 -10.72 9.70 -19.41
CA HIS A 37 -11.98 10.18 -18.85
C HIS A 37 -12.10 11.69 -18.93
N SER A 38 -11.01 12.42 -18.77
CA SER A 38 -10.98 13.87 -18.93
C SER A 38 -11.40 14.29 -20.35
N VAL A 39 -10.89 13.61 -21.37
CA VAL A 39 -11.24 13.86 -22.77
C VAL A 39 -12.71 13.55 -23.05
N LEU A 40 -13.24 12.50 -22.43
CA LEU A 40 -14.61 12.02 -22.63
C LEU A 40 -15.63 12.67 -21.67
N ASP A 41 -15.20 13.60 -20.85
CA ASP A 41 -16.03 14.27 -19.82
C ASP A 41 -16.65 13.25 -18.85
N LYS A 42 -15.88 12.25 -18.45
CA LYS A 42 -16.27 11.25 -17.46
C LYS A 42 -15.61 11.54 -16.12
N PRO A 43 -16.21 11.09 -14.99
CA PRO A 43 -15.62 11.27 -13.67
C PRO A 43 -14.25 10.62 -13.53
N GLU A 44 -13.36 11.24 -12.74
CA GLU A 44 -12.07 10.66 -12.40
C GLU A 44 -12.23 9.48 -11.44
N TRP A 45 -11.34 8.51 -11.59
CA TRP A 45 -11.16 7.47 -10.60
C TRP A 45 -10.19 7.95 -9.53
N ASN A 46 -10.55 7.71 -8.28
CA ASN A 46 -9.74 8.08 -7.14
C ASN A 46 -9.20 6.81 -6.49
N LEU A 47 -7.89 6.76 -6.30
CA LEU A 47 -7.22 5.61 -5.72
C LEU A 47 -6.36 6.05 -4.55
N ARG A 48 -6.54 5.39 -3.40
CA ARG A 48 -5.65 5.49 -2.24
C ARG A 48 -5.04 4.13 -1.99
N ILE A 49 -3.75 4.11 -1.64
CA ILE A 49 -3.03 2.87 -1.38
C ILE A 49 -2.33 2.99 -0.04
N GLY A 50 -2.51 1.98 0.81
CA GLY A 50 -1.79 1.82 2.06
C GLY A 50 -1.01 0.53 2.05
N ILE A 51 0.25 0.58 2.47
CA ILE A 51 1.14 -0.59 2.50
C ILE A 51 1.83 -0.70 3.84
N HIS A 52 1.77 -1.88 4.42
CA HIS A 52 2.49 -2.22 5.63
C HIS A 52 3.14 -3.59 5.48
N SER A 53 4.23 -3.79 6.20
CA SER A 53 5.00 -5.03 6.18
C SER A 53 5.05 -5.60 7.59
N GLY A 54 4.84 -6.89 7.71
CA GLY A 54 4.88 -7.56 9.01
C GLY A 54 4.32 -8.97 8.92
N PRO A 55 4.29 -9.68 10.05
CA PRO A 55 3.71 -11.02 10.09
C PRO A 55 2.19 -10.95 9.88
N LEU A 56 1.65 -11.95 9.20
CA LEU A 56 0.22 -12.09 9.02
C LEU A 56 -0.15 -13.57 9.04
N ILE A 57 -1.45 -13.82 9.18
CA ILE A 57 -2.01 -15.17 9.12
C ILE A 57 -2.68 -15.33 7.75
N ALA A 58 -2.32 -16.40 7.05
CA ALA A 58 -2.88 -16.73 5.76
C ALA A 58 -3.54 -18.11 5.84
N GLY A 59 -4.68 -18.28 5.18
CA GLY A 59 -5.38 -19.55 5.18
C GLY A 59 -6.66 -19.48 4.36
N PHE A 60 -7.41 -20.59 4.43
CA PHE A 60 -8.70 -20.66 3.75
C PHE A 60 -9.83 -20.41 4.75
N SER A 61 -10.80 -19.63 4.30
CA SER A 61 -12.05 -19.39 5.01
C SER A 61 -13.18 -19.57 4.00
N SER A 62 -14.07 -20.53 4.24
CA SER A 62 -15.21 -20.80 3.35
C SER A 62 -14.81 -20.97 1.88
N ASP A 63 -13.81 -21.78 1.61
CA ASP A 63 -13.26 -22.08 0.28
C ASP A 63 -12.52 -20.92 -0.39
N SER A 64 -12.33 -19.79 0.31
CA SER A 64 -11.55 -18.66 -0.19
C SER A 64 -10.24 -18.54 0.57
N PHE A 65 -9.14 -18.28 -0.15
CA PHE A 65 -7.87 -17.93 0.46
C PHE A 65 -7.95 -16.49 0.96
N ASP A 66 -7.51 -16.27 2.19
CA ASP A 66 -7.55 -14.95 2.80
C ASP A 66 -6.37 -14.73 3.74
N VAL A 67 -6.16 -13.48 4.10
CA VAL A 67 -5.12 -13.07 5.05
C VAL A 67 -5.75 -12.16 6.11
N TRP A 68 -5.24 -12.25 7.34
CA TRP A 68 -5.71 -11.40 8.42
C TRP A 68 -4.63 -11.23 9.50
N GLY A 69 -4.88 -10.32 10.44
CA GLY A 69 -3.97 -9.98 11.53
C GLY A 69 -3.70 -8.49 11.60
N ASP A 70 -2.87 -8.07 12.54
CA ASP A 70 -2.53 -6.66 12.76
C ASP A 70 -1.92 -6.01 11.53
N THR A 71 -1.06 -6.72 10.81
CA THR A 71 -0.41 -6.20 9.59
C THR A 71 -1.44 -5.75 8.57
N VAL A 72 -2.50 -6.54 8.38
CA VAL A 72 -3.60 -6.20 7.46
C VAL A 72 -4.37 -4.99 7.95
N ASN A 73 -4.66 -4.93 9.26
CA ASN A 73 -5.39 -3.81 9.85
C ASN A 73 -4.60 -2.49 9.76
N ILE A 74 -3.29 -2.54 9.95
CA ILE A 74 -2.42 -1.37 9.80
C ILE A 74 -2.39 -0.89 8.35
N ALA A 75 -2.28 -1.81 7.38
CA ALA A 75 -2.34 -1.45 5.97
C ALA A 75 -3.66 -0.77 5.61
N ALA A 76 -4.78 -1.28 6.13
CA ALA A 76 -6.08 -0.67 5.93
C ALA A 76 -6.15 0.74 6.53
N ARG A 77 -5.55 0.95 7.70
CA ARG A 77 -5.48 2.27 8.34
C ARG A 77 -4.63 3.24 7.54
N LEU A 78 -3.52 2.78 6.98
CA LEU A 78 -2.68 3.60 6.10
C LEU A 78 -3.45 4.02 4.84
N GLU A 79 -4.25 3.13 4.27
CA GLU A 79 -5.10 3.48 3.14
C GLU A 79 -6.13 4.54 3.53
N SER A 80 -6.86 4.34 4.62
CA SER A 80 -7.93 5.25 5.03
C SER A 80 -7.41 6.62 5.48
N SER A 81 -6.20 6.71 6.00
CA SER A 81 -5.55 7.97 6.41
C SER A 81 -4.65 8.58 5.34
N GLY A 82 -4.55 7.94 4.17
CA GLY A 82 -3.74 8.40 3.07
C GLY A 82 -4.43 9.49 2.23
N GLU A 83 -3.83 9.78 1.10
CA GLU A 83 -4.34 10.77 0.14
C GLU A 83 -4.55 10.12 -1.21
N GLN A 84 -5.51 10.62 -1.97
CA GLN A 84 -5.78 10.17 -3.32
C GLN A 84 -4.57 10.37 -4.23
N GLY A 85 -4.28 9.36 -5.03
CA GLY A 85 -3.16 9.39 -5.95
C GLY A 85 -1.81 9.17 -5.31
N LYS A 86 -1.78 8.79 -4.03
CA LYS A 86 -0.53 8.59 -3.29
C LYS A 86 -0.46 7.20 -2.65
N ILE A 87 0.75 6.73 -2.48
CA ILE A 87 1.05 5.46 -1.81
C ILE A 87 1.54 5.79 -0.41
N HIS A 88 0.74 5.45 0.60
CA HIS A 88 1.03 5.72 2.00
C HIS A 88 1.62 4.46 2.64
N ILE A 89 2.85 4.55 3.12
CA ILE A 89 3.57 3.40 3.65
C ILE A 89 4.00 3.64 5.09
N SER A 90 4.14 2.54 5.84
CA SER A 90 4.71 2.60 7.18
C SER A 90 6.23 2.75 7.13
N GLU A 91 6.80 3.19 8.25
CA GLU A 91 8.24 3.24 8.42
C GLU A 91 8.89 1.86 8.20
N LYS A 92 8.26 0.80 8.66
CA LYS A 92 8.76 -0.56 8.48
C LYS A 92 8.88 -0.92 7.00
N THR A 93 7.86 -0.60 6.19
CA THR A 93 7.92 -0.81 4.75
C THR A 93 9.00 0.04 4.11
N SER A 94 9.13 1.30 4.52
CA SER A 94 10.20 2.18 4.04
C SER A 94 11.58 1.60 4.34
N ASN A 95 11.76 1.04 5.54
CA ASN A 95 13.03 0.42 5.92
C ASN A 95 13.36 -0.81 5.05
N TYR A 96 12.36 -1.62 4.71
CA TYR A 96 12.56 -2.74 3.79
C TYR A 96 12.98 -2.30 2.39
N LEU A 97 12.46 -1.18 1.92
CA LEU A 97 12.84 -0.61 0.62
C LEU A 97 14.27 -0.08 0.62
N GLY A 98 14.71 0.49 1.76
CA GLY A 98 16.03 1.08 1.88
C GLY A 98 16.28 2.14 0.81
N GLU A 99 17.41 2.04 0.13
CA GLU A 99 17.82 3.00 -0.91
C GLU A 99 16.98 2.89 -2.19
N LYS A 100 16.24 1.81 -2.37
CA LYS A 100 15.40 1.61 -3.56
C LYS A 100 14.14 2.46 -3.56
N GLY A 101 13.73 2.95 -2.40
CA GLY A 101 12.53 3.76 -2.28
C GLY A 101 12.85 5.24 -2.19
N ILE A 102 12.18 6.05 -3.01
CA ILE A 102 12.21 7.50 -2.88
C ILE A 102 10.94 7.89 -2.13
N VAL A 103 11.10 8.38 -0.89
CA VAL A 103 9.99 8.64 0.01
C VAL A 103 10.01 10.07 0.53
N THR A 104 8.82 10.58 0.88
CA THR A 104 8.63 11.86 1.54
C THR A 104 7.93 11.60 2.88
N PRO A 105 8.45 12.15 4.00
CA PRO A 105 7.76 12.00 5.27
C PRO A 105 6.33 12.55 5.22
N ARG A 106 5.38 11.75 5.62
CA ARG A 106 3.96 12.13 5.71
C ARG A 106 3.65 12.71 7.09
N GLY A 107 4.30 12.18 8.12
CA GLY A 107 4.06 12.51 9.50
C GLY A 107 3.59 11.29 10.29
N GLU A 108 3.18 11.55 11.52
CA GLU A 108 2.71 10.50 12.40
C GLU A 108 1.20 10.33 12.29
N ILE A 109 0.75 9.07 12.36
CA ILE A 109 -0.66 8.74 12.49
C ILE A 109 -0.87 7.96 13.79
N ASN A 110 -2.04 8.14 14.41
CA ASN A 110 -2.42 7.38 15.59
C ASN A 110 -3.07 6.08 15.15
N LEU A 111 -2.49 4.96 15.59
CA LEU A 111 -3.07 3.64 15.41
C LEU A 111 -3.75 3.23 16.71
N LYS A 112 -4.98 2.80 16.62
CA LYS A 112 -5.76 2.37 17.77
C LYS A 112 -5.00 1.32 18.58
N ASN A 113 -4.72 1.59 19.85
CA ASN A 113 -4.00 0.72 20.80
C ASN A 113 -2.53 0.48 20.43
N LYS A 114 -1.95 1.26 19.50
CA LYS A 114 -0.57 1.05 19.06
C LYS A 114 0.28 2.32 19.09
N GLY A 115 -0.29 3.45 19.52
CA GLY A 115 0.42 4.72 19.61
C GLY A 115 0.58 5.42 18.27
N SER A 116 1.52 6.35 18.22
CA SER A 116 1.84 7.13 17.04
C SER A 116 2.91 6.44 16.21
N TRP A 117 2.67 6.33 14.91
CA TRP A 117 3.59 5.72 13.97
C TRP A 117 4.00 6.72 12.90
N LYS A 118 5.30 6.77 12.62
CA LYS A 118 5.82 7.56 11.50
C LYS A 118 5.41 6.90 10.19
N THR A 119 4.99 7.72 9.24
CA THR A 119 4.58 7.25 7.92
C THR A 119 5.18 8.09 6.82
N PHE A 120 5.17 7.55 5.62
CA PHE A 120 5.78 8.17 4.45
C PHE A 120 4.87 8.03 3.24
N PHE A 121 5.03 8.94 2.28
CA PHE A 121 4.52 8.71 0.94
C PHE A 121 5.64 8.15 0.07
N LEU A 122 5.35 7.10 -0.66
CA LEU A 122 6.28 6.54 -1.64
C LEU A 122 6.14 7.31 -2.94
N ASP A 123 7.19 8.05 -3.31
CA ASP A 123 7.18 8.87 -4.52
C ASP A 123 7.60 8.09 -5.75
N ASN A 124 8.60 7.22 -5.60
CA ASN A 124 9.09 6.40 -6.70
C ASN A 124 10.00 5.27 -6.19
N LEU A 125 10.33 4.37 -7.09
CA LEU A 125 11.31 3.30 -6.86
C LEU A 125 12.47 3.46 -7.85
N ILE A 126 13.65 3.16 -7.35
CA ILE A 126 14.86 3.19 -8.19
C ILE A 126 15.08 1.86 -8.87
#